data_6bfc84d054aa3bd34b5874160c73068c
#
_entry.id   6bfc84d054aa3bd34b5874160c73068c
#
_cell.length_a   1.000
_cell.length_b   1.000
_cell.length_c   1.000
_cell.angle_alpha   90.00
_cell.angle_beta   90.00
_cell.angle_gamma   90.00
#
_symmetry.space_group_name_H-M   'P 1'
#
loop_
_entity.id
_entity.type
_entity.pdbx_description
1 polymer ?
#
loop_
_entity_poly.entity_id
_entity_poly.type
_entity_poly.pdbx_seq_one_letter_code
_entity_poly.pdbx_strand_id
1 'polypeptide(L)'
;MNKKNSIWLLVAVWTLVSCGTVKSTREKPAVALAQSSLTPEQQRKYDYFFLEAMRLKEKKDYASAFGLLQHCLDIHPNAASALYEVSQYYMFLRQVPQGQEALEKAVANAPDNYWYSQGLASLYQQQNELDKAVTLLEQMVVRFPAKQDPLFNLLDLYGRQEKYDEVISTLNRLEKRMGKNEQLSMEKFRIYLQMKDDKKAFQEIESLVQEYPMDMRYQVILGDVYLQNGKKQEAYDAVSYKHLRD
;
A
#
# COMPACT_ATOMS: atom_id res chain seq x y z
N MET A 1 -16.32 -51.89 53.69
CA MET A 1 -15.33 -52.36 54.70
C MET A 1 -14.09 -51.48 54.58
N ASN A 2 -13.94 -50.70 55.62
CA ASN A 2 -12.74 -50.32 56.33
C ASN A 2 -11.64 -49.62 55.56
N LYS A 3 -11.30 -48.51 55.92
CA LYS A 3 -10.85 -47.72 57.11
C LYS A 3 -9.59 -46.97 56.67
N LYS A 4 -9.59 -45.64 56.84
CA LYS A 4 -8.86 -44.92 57.92
C LYS A 4 -7.34 -44.90 57.67
N ASN A 5 -6.61 -43.86 57.77
CA ASN A 5 -6.50 -42.70 58.65
C ASN A 5 -5.37 -41.85 58.01
N SER A 6 -5.44 -40.58 57.85
CA SER A 6 -5.27 -39.54 58.89
C SER A 6 -3.84 -39.36 59.39
N ILE A 7 -3.35 -38.15 59.26
CA ILE A 7 -2.72 -37.34 60.30
C ILE A 7 -1.23 -37.03 60.19
N TRP A 8 -1.00 -35.69 60.18
CA TRP A 8 -0.03 -34.83 60.86
C TRP A 8 1.29 -34.50 60.14
N LEU A 9 1.36 -33.25 59.80
CA LEU A 9 2.03 -32.08 60.46
C LEU A 9 3.55 -32.23 60.60
N LEU A 10 4.27 -31.36 59.98
CA LEU A 10 5.09 -30.36 60.69
C LEU A 10 5.74 -29.33 59.72
N VAL A 11 5.61 -28.12 60.12
CA VAL A 11 6.21 -26.88 59.69
C VAL A 11 7.73 -26.97 59.69
N ALA A 12 8.38 -26.53 58.62
CA ALA A 12 9.72 -25.98 58.73
C ALA A 12 9.90 -24.89 57.68
N VAL A 13 9.81 -23.66 58.16
CA VAL A 13 10.24 -22.45 57.48
C VAL A 13 11.76 -22.52 57.28
N TRP A 14 12.20 -22.55 56.04
CA TRP A 14 13.58 -22.21 55.70
C TRP A 14 13.59 -21.22 54.58
N THR A 15 13.83 -19.96 54.98
CA THR A 15 14.20 -18.86 54.07
C THR A 15 15.59 -19.13 53.52
N LEU A 16 15.66 -19.47 52.24
CA LEU A 16 16.90 -19.34 51.49
C LEU A 16 16.72 -18.23 50.45
N VAL A 17 17.37 -17.14 50.73
CA VAL A 17 17.67 -16.08 49.77
C VAL A 17 18.53 -16.70 48.67
N SER A 18 17.93 -17.04 47.54
CA SER A 18 18.67 -17.40 46.36
C SER A 18 18.81 -16.15 45.49
N CYS A 19 20.00 -15.62 45.47
CA CYS A 19 20.45 -14.57 44.56
C CYS A 19 20.44 -15.15 43.14
N GLY A 20 19.30 -15.06 42.44
CA GLY A 20 19.15 -15.40 41.04
C GLY A 20 19.78 -14.32 40.18
N THR A 21 20.90 -14.62 39.57
CA THR A 21 21.53 -13.84 38.51
C THR A 21 20.51 -13.53 37.41
N VAL A 22 20.08 -12.28 37.36
CA VAL A 22 19.36 -11.71 36.23
C VAL A 22 20.30 -11.80 35.01
N LYS A 23 20.03 -12.74 34.11
CA LYS A 23 20.61 -12.69 32.76
C LYS A 23 20.09 -11.45 32.11
N SER A 24 20.88 -10.39 32.10
CA SER A 24 20.70 -9.22 31.24
C SER A 24 20.71 -9.75 29.82
N THR A 25 19.54 -9.93 29.24
CA THR A 25 19.36 -9.95 27.77
C THR A 25 19.77 -8.58 27.28
N ARG A 26 20.98 -8.49 26.79
CA ARG A 26 21.51 -7.33 26.07
C ARG A 26 20.64 -7.18 24.82
N GLU A 27 19.56 -6.41 24.94
CA GLU A 27 18.89 -5.83 23.79
C GLU A 27 19.98 -5.07 23.02
N LYS A 28 20.20 -5.49 21.77
CA LYS A 28 20.99 -4.70 20.85
C LYS A 28 20.34 -3.32 20.84
N PRO A 29 21.10 -2.25 21.08
CA PRO A 29 20.55 -0.93 20.93
C PRO A 29 20.08 -0.84 19.45
N ALA A 30 18.77 -0.65 19.27
CA ALA A 30 18.27 -0.10 18.01
C ALA A 30 19.12 1.13 17.76
N VAL A 31 19.89 1.12 16.68
CA VAL A 31 20.59 2.30 16.19
C VAL A 31 19.48 3.26 15.78
N ALA A 32 18.96 3.99 16.76
CA ALA A 32 18.29 5.24 16.50
C ALA A 32 19.35 6.06 15.76
N LEU A 33 19.14 6.22 14.45
CA LEU A 33 19.85 7.22 13.67
C LEU A 33 19.62 8.53 14.43
N ALA A 34 20.62 8.93 15.20
CA ALA A 34 20.63 10.21 15.88
C ALA A 34 20.51 11.23 14.74
N GLN A 35 19.31 11.75 14.54
CA GLN A 35 19.12 12.96 13.77
C GLN A 35 19.92 14.02 14.52
N SER A 36 21.14 14.29 14.06
CA SER A 36 21.95 15.37 14.58
C SER A 36 21.14 16.62 14.34
N SER A 37 20.54 17.14 15.42
CA SER A 37 19.82 18.40 15.36
C SER A 37 20.77 19.46 14.88
N LEU A 38 20.42 20.15 13.79
CA LEU A 38 21.19 21.28 13.27
C LEU A 38 21.34 22.33 14.36
N THR A 39 22.49 22.99 14.41
CA THR A 39 22.62 24.18 15.23
C THR A 39 21.67 25.27 14.72
N PRO A 40 21.25 26.24 15.56
CA PRO A 40 20.39 27.34 15.11
C PRO A 40 20.96 28.14 13.93
N GLU A 41 22.29 28.20 13.80
CA GLU A 41 22.95 28.84 12.66
C GLU A 41 22.84 27.99 11.41
N GLN A 42 23.09 26.69 11.52
CA GLN A 42 22.95 25.74 10.40
C GLN A 42 21.49 25.70 9.90
N GLN A 43 20.53 25.71 10.82
CA GLN A 43 19.11 25.75 10.47
C GLN A 43 18.78 27.02 9.67
N ARG A 44 19.20 28.20 10.15
CA ARG A 44 18.97 29.46 9.42
C ARG A 44 19.62 29.48 8.04
N LYS A 45 20.83 28.92 7.90
CA LYS A 45 21.50 28.81 6.59
C LYS A 45 20.75 27.87 5.65
N TYR A 46 20.34 26.72 6.17
CA TYR A 46 19.52 25.75 5.41
C TYR A 46 18.21 26.39 4.93
N ASP A 47 17.48 27.02 5.82
CA ASP A 47 16.20 27.66 5.50
C ASP A 47 16.39 28.75 4.44
N TYR A 48 17.42 29.58 4.57
CA TYR A 48 17.72 30.61 3.59
C TYR A 48 18.04 30.01 2.21
N PHE A 49 18.91 29.01 2.13
CA PHE A 49 19.26 28.39 0.85
C PHE A 49 18.07 27.65 0.23
N PHE A 50 17.28 26.96 1.04
CA PHE A 50 16.13 26.24 0.54
C PHE A 50 15.04 27.19 -0.01
N LEU A 51 14.69 28.24 0.72
CA LEU A 51 13.73 29.24 0.26
C LEU A 51 14.20 29.95 -1.01
N GLU A 52 15.48 30.33 -1.06
CA GLU A 52 16.07 30.97 -2.23
C GLU A 52 16.10 30.02 -3.45
N ALA A 53 16.42 28.73 -3.23
CA ALA A 53 16.34 27.73 -4.29
C ALA A 53 14.91 27.62 -4.86
N MET A 54 13.87 27.60 -4.00
CA MET A 54 12.47 27.57 -4.45
C MET A 54 12.11 28.83 -5.24
N ARG A 55 12.57 30.01 -4.81
CA ARG A 55 12.37 31.28 -5.51
C ARG A 55 13.04 31.29 -6.90
N LEU A 56 14.23 30.76 -7.00
CA LEU A 56 14.95 30.65 -8.27
C LEU A 56 14.29 29.62 -9.20
N LYS A 57 13.80 28.52 -8.67
CA LYS A 57 13.00 27.52 -9.41
C LYS A 57 11.77 28.15 -10.05
N GLU A 58 11.04 28.98 -9.31
CA GLU A 58 9.88 29.72 -9.85
C GLU A 58 10.29 30.70 -10.97
N LYS A 59 11.47 31.32 -10.85
CA LYS A 59 12.06 32.18 -11.88
C LYS A 59 12.65 31.42 -13.05
N LYS A 60 12.60 30.07 -13.03
CA LYS A 60 13.19 29.17 -14.03
C LYS A 60 14.73 29.23 -14.11
N ASP A 61 15.38 29.78 -13.10
CA ASP A 61 16.84 29.68 -12.93
C ASP A 61 17.19 28.35 -12.24
N TYR A 62 17.07 27.28 -13.02
CA TYR A 62 17.20 25.92 -12.52
C TYR A 62 18.62 25.57 -12.10
N ALA A 63 19.64 26.15 -12.76
CA ALA A 63 21.03 25.88 -12.43
C ALA A 63 21.40 26.42 -11.04
N SER A 64 21.05 27.70 -10.78
CA SER A 64 21.30 28.32 -9.48
C SER A 64 20.47 27.66 -8.38
N ALA A 65 19.19 27.31 -8.66
CA ALA A 65 18.34 26.59 -7.70
C ALA A 65 18.94 25.24 -7.32
N PHE A 66 19.44 24.47 -8.27
CA PHE A 66 20.06 23.18 -8.02
C PHE A 66 21.34 23.33 -7.16
N GLY A 67 22.20 24.32 -7.46
CA GLY A 67 23.39 24.60 -6.64
C GLY A 67 23.04 24.91 -5.18
N LEU A 68 22.01 25.72 -4.93
CA LEU A 68 21.56 26.02 -3.57
C LEU A 68 20.98 24.81 -2.85
N LEU A 69 20.26 23.92 -3.57
CA LEU A 69 19.77 22.67 -3.00
C LEU A 69 20.92 21.72 -2.61
N GLN A 70 22.02 21.71 -3.39
CA GLN A 70 23.22 20.96 -3.00
C GLN A 70 23.84 21.53 -1.71
N HIS A 71 23.91 22.86 -1.56
CA HIS A 71 24.33 23.47 -0.30
C HIS A 71 23.40 23.17 0.88
N CYS A 72 22.10 23.00 0.62
CA CYS A 72 21.19 22.49 1.65
C CYS A 72 21.60 21.08 2.12
N LEU A 73 21.97 20.21 1.19
CA LEU A 73 22.40 18.84 1.52
C LEU A 73 23.79 18.78 2.14
N ASP A 74 24.69 19.76 1.86
CA ASP A 74 25.97 19.91 2.58
C ASP A 74 25.74 20.20 4.07
N ILE A 75 24.71 20.99 4.38
CA ILE A 75 24.34 21.34 5.76
C ILE A 75 23.54 20.22 6.43
N HIS A 76 22.58 19.66 5.71
CA HIS A 76 21.66 18.64 6.21
C HIS A 76 21.49 17.51 5.17
N PRO A 77 22.40 16.52 5.16
CA PRO A 77 22.42 15.46 4.14
C PRO A 77 21.15 14.61 4.06
N ASN A 78 20.37 14.57 5.15
CA ASN A 78 19.14 13.80 5.26
C ASN A 78 17.86 14.66 5.17
N ALA A 79 17.97 15.91 4.72
CA ALA A 79 16.81 16.79 4.55
C ALA A 79 15.90 16.28 3.44
N ALA A 80 14.80 15.64 3.81
CA ALA A 80 13.89 14.98 2.87
C ALA A 80 13.36 15.93 1.77
N SER A 81 13.09 17.19 2.12
CA SER A 81 12.62 18.21 1.16
C SER A 81 13.69 18.56 0.12
N ALA A 82 14.93 18.76 0.56
CA ALA A 82 16.04 19.05 -0.36
C ALA A 82 16.37 17.82 -1.23
N LEU A 83 16.37 16.61 -0.65
CA LEU A 83 16.57 15.36 -1.37
C LEU A 83 15.49 15.15 -2.45
N TYR A 84 14.23 15.41 -2.12
CA TYR A 84 13.14 15.31 -3.09
C TYR A 84 13.33 16.31 -4.24
N GLU A 85 13.61 17.56 -3.94
CA GLU A 85 13.84 18.58 -4.98
C GLU A 85 15.05 18.24 -5.85
N VAL A 86 16.18 17.87 -5.26
CA VAL A 86 17.38 17.45 -6.00
C VAL A 86 17.11 16.24 -6.89
N SER A 87 16.28 15.29 -6.44
CA SER A 87 15.91 14.13 -7.25
C SER A 87 15.24 14.54 -8.56
N GLN A 88 14.38 15.58 -8.54
CA GLN A 88 13.70 16.08 -9.73
C GLN A 88 14.71 16.68 -10.74
N TYR A 89 15.73 17.38 -10.25
CA TYR A 89 16.80 17.90 -11.12
C TYR A 89 17.62 16.77 -11.74
N TYR A 90 18.02 15.76 -10.97
CA TYR A 90 18.71 14.59 -11.51
C TYR A 90 17.88 13.86 -12.58
N MET A 91 16.58 13.71 -12.36
CA MET A 91 15.67 13.12 -13.35
C MET A 91 15.62 13.96 -14.64
N PHE A 92 15.50 15.29 -14.51
CA PHE A 92 15.53 16.20 -15.65
C PHE A 92 16.85 16.12 -16.46
N LEU A 93 17.97 15.98 -15.75
CA LEU A 93 19.31 15.82 -16.34
C LEU A 93 19.59 14.40 -16.86
N ARG A 94 18.59 13.50 -16.81
CA ARG A 94 18.69 12.08 -17.16
C ARG A 94 19.71 11.29 -16.34
N GLN A 95 20.05 11.79 -15.17
CA GLN A 95 20.90 11.13 -14.17
C GLN A 95 20.01 10.27 -13.25
N VAL A 96 19.35 9.28 -13.86
CA VAL A 96 18.32 8.48 -13.23
C VAL A 96 18.78 7.78 -11.95
N PRO A 97 19.97 7.15 -11.89
CA PRO A 97 20.43 6.49 -10.66
C PRO A 97 20.57 7.46 -9.48
N GLN A 98 21.12 8.66 -9.71
CA GLN A 98 21.26 9.69 -8.66
C GLN A 98 19.89 10.23 -8.21
N GLY A 99 18.99 10.42 -9.17
CA GLY A 99 17.60 10.84 -8.89
C GLY A 99 16.85 9.82 -8.05
N GLN A 100 17.00 8.54 -8.38
CA GLN A 100 16.40 7.45 -7.61
C GLN A 100 16.95 7.38 -6.20
N GLU A 101 18.27 7.39 -6.04
CA GLU A 101 18.91 7.35 -4.72
C GLU A 101 18.47 8.52 -3.83
N ALA A 102 18.42 9.73 -4.40
CA ALA A 102 17.95 10.92 -3.67
C ALA A 102 16.49 10.78 -3.25
N LEU A 103 15.62 10.25 -4.12
CA LEU A 103 14.20 10.07 -3.84
C LEU A 103 13.97 8.94 -2.82
N GLU A 104 14.70 7.84 -2.89
CA GLU A 104 14.68 6.77 -1.88
C GLU A 104 15.08 7.30 -0.50
N LYS A 105 16.13 8.13 -0.42
CA LYS A 105 16.53 8.80 0.83
C LYS A 105 15.46 9.77 1.31
N ALA A 106 14.79 10.52 0.42
CA ALA A 106 13.72 11.42 0.79
C ALA A 106 12.55 10.67 1.44
N VAL A 107 12.13 9.55 0.85
CA VAL A 107 11.07 8.68 1.39
C VAL A 107 11.48 8.06 2.73
N ALA A 108 12.73 7.60 2.86
CA ALA A 108 13.24 7.00 4.10
C ALA A 108 13.26 8.02 5.26
N ASN A 109 13.59 9.29 4.97
CA ASN A 109 13.66 10.35 6.00
C ASN A 109 12.31 11.01 6.28
N ALA A 110 11.34 10.92 5.37
CA ALA A 110 9.98 11.44 5.55
C ALA A 110 8.95 10.44 5.07
N PRO A 111 8.84 9.26 5.72
CA PRO A 111 7.97 8.18 5.27
C PRO A 111 6.47 8.52 5.30
N ASP A 112 6.09 9.54 6.08
CA ASP A 112 4.71 10.02 6.17
C ASP A 112 4.37 11.08 5.11
N ASN A 113 5.32 11.39 4.22
CA ASN A 113 5.03 12.24 3.07
C ASN A 113 4.53 11.40 1.91
N TYR A 114 3.21 11.47 1.69
CA TYR A 114 2.54 10.74 0.62
C TYR A 114 3.16 11.01 -0.77
N TRP A 115 3.46 12.27 -1.07
CA TRP A 115 3.92 12.69 -2.39
C TRP A 115 5.32 12.17 -2.75
N TYR A 116 6.19 12.04 -1.75
CA TYR A 116 7.52 11.44 -1.96
C TYR A 116 7.38 9.95 -2.31
N SER A 117 6.57 9.23 -1.53
CA SER A 117 6.29 7.81 -1.80
C SER A 117 5.60 7.60 -3.15
N GLN A 118 4.64 8.46 -3.50
CA GLN A 118 3.98 8.43 -4.81
C GLN A 118 4.97 8.64 -5.95
N GLY A 119 5.86 9.62 -5.83
CA GLY A 119 6.91 9.89 -6.82
C GLY A 119 7.85 8.71 -7.00
N LEU A 120 8.27 8.09 -5.89
CA LEU A 120 9.16 6.93 -5.93
C LEU A 120 8.47 5.69 -6.53
N ALA A 121 7.21 5.44 -6.19
CA ALA A 121 6.45 4.34 -6.78
C ALA A 121 6.31 4.52 -8.31
N SER A 122 6.03 5.75 -8.77
CA SER A 122 5.96 6.07 -10.19
C SER A 122 7.32 5.87 -10.89
N LEU A 123 8.41 6.23 -10.22
CA LEU A 123 9.76 6.05 -10.75
C LEU A 123 10.10 4.57 -10.92
N TYR A 124 9.82 3.74 -9.91
CA TYR A 124 10.02 2.29 -10.00
C TYR A 124 9.22 1.67 -11.16
N GLN A 125 7.96 2.11 -11.36
CA GLN A 125 7.15 1.65 -12.48
C GLN A 125 7.76 2.03 -13.84
N GLN A 126 8.24 3.27 -13.98
CA GLN A 126 8.89 3.75 -15.21
C GLN A 126 10.17 2.99 -15.54
N GLN A 127 10.89 2.53 -14.52
CA GLN A 127 12.10 1.74 -14.68
C GLN A 127 11.86 0.24 -14.76
N ASN A 128 10.58 -0.17 -14.77
CA ASN A 128 10.18 -1.58 -14.75
C ASN A 128 10.67 -2.35 -13.51
N GLU A 129 10.94 -1.64 -12.40
CA GLU A 129 11.28 -2.23 -11.10
C GLU A 129 9.98 -2.61 -10.34
N LEU A 130 9.18 -3.49 -10.95
CA LEU A 130 7.79 -3.73 -10.55
C LEU A 130 7.67 -4.26 -9.11
N ASP A 131 8.59 -5.11 -8.66
CA ASP A 131 8.56 -5.66 -7.29
C ASP A 131 8.82 -4.58 -6.23
N LYS A 132 9.71 -3.62 -6.52
CA LYS A 132 9.93 -2.46 -5.63
C LYS A 132 8.70 -1.55 -5.62
N ALA A 133 8.09 -1.32 -6.78
CA ALA A 133 6.85 -0.54 -6.87
C ALA A 133 5.73 -1.16 -6.05
N VAL A 134 5.49 -2.47 -6.20
CA VAL A 134 4.48 -3.22 -5.42
C VAL A 134 4.76 -3.12 -3.92
N THR A 135 6.01 -3.38 -3.51
CA THR A 135 6.39 -3.31 -2.09
C THR A 135 6.11 -1.94 -1.49
N LEU A 136 6.48 -0.87 -2.20
CA LEU A 136 6.25 0.50 -1.73
C LEU A 136 4.75 0.84 -1.71
N LEU A 137 4.00 0.46 -2.74
CA LEU A 137 2.56 0.70 -2.80
C LEU A 137 1.80 -0.03 -1.68
N GLU A 138 2.19 -1.27 -1.34
CA GLU A 138 1.62 -1.99 -0.19
C GLU A 138 1.91 -1.27 1.14
N GLN A 139 3.11 -0.73 1.32
CA GLN A 139 3.42 0.12 2.48
C GLN A 139 2.55 1.38 2.49
N MET A 140 2.35 2.02 1.33
CA MET A 140 1.50 3.21 1.20
C MET A 140 0.04 2.91 1.53
N VAL A 141 -0.49 1.75 1.15
CA VAL A 141 -1.86 1.33 1.49
C VAL A 141 -2.08 1.26 3.00
N VAL A 142 -1.06 0.81 3.75
CA VAL A 142 -1.12 0.73 5.21
C VAL A 142 -0.94 2.10 5.84
N ARG A 143 0.02 2.87 5.36
CA ARG A 143 0.40 4.16 5.94
C ARG A 143 -0.60 5.28 5.65
N PHE A 144 -1.23 5.25 4.47
CA PHE A 144 -2.18 6.26 4.01
C PHE A 144 -3.56 5.65 3.75
N PRO A 145 -4.26 5.17 4.79
CA PRO A 145 -5.51 4.43 4.62
C PRO A 145 -6.63 5.23 3.94
N ALA A 146 -6.59 6.57 4.04
CA ALA A 146 -7.55 7.45 3.38
C ALA A 146 -7.31 7.61 1.86
N LYS A 147 -6.12 7.22 1.37
CA LYS A 147 -5.77 7.30 -0.05
C LYS A 147 -6.12 5.99 -0.76
N GLN A 148 -6.80 6.09 -1.89
CA GLN A 148 -7.18 4.94 -2.70
C GLN A 148 -6.21 4.69 -3.87
N ASP A 149 -5.50 5.73 -4.30
CA ASP A 149 -4.58 5.66 -5.44
C ASP A 149 -3.56 4.51 -5.36
N PRO A 150 -2.96 4.19 -4.19
CA PRO A 150 -2.05 3.05 -4.10
C PRO A 150 -2.71 1.71 -4.46
N LEU A 151 -4.01 1.51 -4.13
CA LEU A 151 -4.74 0.30 -4.50
C LEU A 151 -5.02 0.25 -6.01
N PHE A 152 -5.37 1.37 -6.63
CA PHE A 152 -5.54 1.42 -8.09
C PHE A 152 -4.22 1.17 -8.83
N ASN A 153 -3.11 1.71 -8.33
CA ASN A 153 -1.79 1.43 -8.89
C ASN A 153 -1.41 -0.06 -8.75
N LEU A 154 -1.75 -0.69 -7.61
CA LEU A 154 -1.55 -2.13 -7.41
C LEU A 154 -2.39 -2.96 -8.39
N LEU A 155 -3.65 -2.58 -8.66
CA LEU A 155 -4.49 -3.26 -9.65
C LEU A 155 -3.84 -3.23 -11.03
N ASP A 156 -3.35 -2.07 -11.47
CA ASP A 156 -2.66 -1.95 -12.77
C ASP A 156 -1.41 -2.84 -12.82
N LEU A 157 -0.58 -2.80 -11.76
CA LEU A 157 0.66 -3.60 -11.71
C LEU A 157 0.40 -5.10 -11.67
N TYR A 158 -0.56 -5.55 -10.85
CA TYR A 158 -0.91 -6.96 -10.78
C TYR A 158 -1.60 -7.44 -12.05
N GLY A 159 -2.45 -6.60 -12.66
CA GLY A 159 -3.08 -6.91 -13.94
C GLY A 159 -2.07 -7.10 -15.07
N ARG A 160 -1.07 -6.21 -15.18
CA ARG A 160 0.03 -6.35 -16.16
C ARG A 160 0.88 -7.60 -15.94
N GLN A 161 0.97 -8.09 -14.72
CA GLN A 161 1.71 -9.30 -14.35
C GLN A 161 0.83 -10.57 -14.40
N GLU A 162 -0.45 -10.43 -14.78
CA GLU A 162 -1.44 -11.52 -14.81
C GLU A 162 -1.60 -12.23 -13.45
N LYS A 163 -1.32 -11.50 -12.35
CA LYS A 163 -1.47 -11.97 -10.96
C LYS A 163 -2.92 -11.80 -10.51
N TYR A 164 -3.80 -12.63 -11.04
CA TYR A 164 -5.25 -12.48 -10.89
C TYR A 164 -5.74 -12.63 -9.44
N ASP A 165 -5.10 -13.49 -8.63
CA ASP A 165 -5.45 -13.63 -7.22
C ASP A 165 -5.17 -12.32 -6.45
N GLU A 166 -4.06 -11.64 -6.73
CA GLU A 166 -3.69 -10.36 -6.16
C GLU A 166 -4.62 -9.24 -6.67
N VAL A 167 -5.06 -9.31 -7.93
CA VAL A 167 -6.06 -8.39 -8.48
C VAL A 167 -7.37 -8.53 -7.69
N ILE A 168 -7.90 -9.75 -7.53
CA ILE A 168 -9.12 -10.01 -6.75
C ILE A 168 -8.96 -9.54 -5.30
N SER A 169 -7.83 -9.85 -4.66
CA SER A 169 -7.54 -9.39 -3.30
C SER A 169 -7.59 -7.86 -3.19
N THR A 170 -7.01 -7.16 -4.19
CA THR A 170 -6.97 -5.70 -4.22
C THR A 170 -8.35 -5.09 -4.49
N LEU A 171 -9.15 -5.70 -5.38
CA LEU A 171 -10.54 -5.32 -5.62
C LEU A 171 -11.40 -5.46 -4.34
N ASN A 172 -11.21 -6.54 -3.58
CA ASN A 172 -11.89 -6.73 -2.29
C ASN A 172 -11.49 -5.66 -1.26
N ARG A 173 -10.21 -5.23 -1.27
CA ARG A 173 -9.74 -4.13 -0.39
C ARG A 173 -10.36 -2.78 -0.79
N LEU A 174 -10.53 -2.53 -2.09
CA LEU A 174 -11.24 -1.35 -2.59
C LEU A 174 -12.71 -1.40 -2.21
N GLU A 175 -13.38 -2.53 -2.43
CA GLU A 175 -14.79 -2.71 -2.05
C GLU A 175 -15.02 -2.49 -0.54
N LYS A 176 -14.11 -2.97 0.29
CA LYS A 176 -14.17 -2.73 1.75
C LYS A 176 -14.06 -1.24 2.11
N ARG A 177 -13.34 -0.43 1.31
CA ARG A 177 -13.13 1.00 1.57
C ARG A 177 -14.19 1.89 0.96
N MET A 178 -14.64 1.56 -0.24
CA MET A 178 -15.54 2.40 -1.04
C MET A 178 -17.00 1.94 -0.97
N GLY A 179 -17.22 0.75 -0.43
CA GLY A 179 -18.47 0.04 -0.55
C GLY A 179 -18.53 -0.76 -1.85
N LYS A 180 -19.50 -1.70 -1.88
CA LYS A 180 -19.80 -2.47 -3.09
C LYS A 180 -20.33 -1.53 -4.17
N ASN A 181 -19.83 -1.68 -5.40
CA ASN A 181 -20.31 -0.93 -6.54
C ASN A 181 -20.19 -1.74 -7.84
N GLU A 182 -20.96 -1.33 -8.82
CA GLU A 182 -21.04 -1.96 -10.13
C GLU A 182 -19.69 -2.22 -10.79
N GLN A 183 -18.82 -1.20 -10.79
CA GLN A 183 -17.52 -1.27 -11.47
C GLN A 183 -16.61 -2.35 -10.86
N LEU A 184 -16.55 -2.41 -9.53
CA LEU A 184 -15.72 -3.41 -8.85
C LEU A 184 -16.25 -4.82 -9.05
N SER A 185 -17.58 -5.01 -8.98
CA SER A 185 -18.20 -6.32 -9.21
C SER A 185 -18.04 -6.79 -10.65
N MET A 186 -18.18 -5.89 -11.64
CA MET A 186 -17.93 -6.23 -13.04
C MET A 186 -16.46 -6.55 -13.32
N GLU A 187 -15.53 -5.85 -12.65
CA GLU A 187 -14.12 -6.17 -12.80
C GLU A 187 -13.78 -7.54 -12.19
N LYS A 188 -14.29 -7.85 -11.00
CA LYS A 188 -14.17 -9.18 -10.40
C LYS A 188 -14.75 -10.26 -11.32
N PHE A 189 -15.94 -10.03 -11.88
CA PHE A 189 -16.56 -10.95 -12.83
C PHE A 189 -15.62 -11.25 -14.00
N ARG A 190 -15.03 -10.24 -14.63
CA ARG A 190 -14.10 -10.40 -15.75
C ARG A 190 -12.85 -11.21 -15.35
N ILE A 191 -12.27 -10.87 -14.19
CA ILE A 191 -11.08 -11.55 -13.68
C ILE A 191 -11.39 -13.02 -13.37
N TYR A 192 -12.53 -13.33 -12.74
CA TYR A 192 -12.93 -14.72 -12.49
C TYR A 192 -13.13 -15.53 -13.79
N LEU A 193 -13.66 -14.90 -14.85
CA LEU A 193 -13.73 -15.55 -16.18
C LEU A 193 -12.33 -15.84 -16.73
N GLN A 194 -11.36 -14.92 -16.60
CA GLN A 194 -9.98 -15.15 -17.02
C GLN A 194 -9.32 -16.27 -16.21
N MET A 195 -9.61 -16.37 -14.92
CA MET A 195 -9.16 -17.47 -14.04
C MET A 195 -9.88 -18.79 -14.33
N LYS A 196 -10.91 -18.80 -15.17
CA LYS A 196 -11.82 -19.93 -15.40
C LYS A 196 -12.52 -20.41 -14.11
N ASP A 197 -12.74 -19.47 -13.17
CA ASP A 197 -13.55 -19.71 -11.97
C ASP A 197 -15.00 -19.30 -12.26
N ASP A 198 -15.66 -20.11 -13.08
CA ASP A 198 -17.04 -19.84 -13.54
C ASP A 198 -18.02 -19.73 -12.38
N LYS A 199 -17.74 -20.42 -11.27
CA LYS A 199 -18.60 -20.37 -10.08
C LYS A 199 -18.57 -18.98 -9.42
N LYS A 200 -17.37 -18.40 -9.27
CA LYS A 200 -17.27 -17.06 -8.67
C LYS A 200 -17.70 -15.98 -9.64
N ALA A 201 -17.40 -16.13 -10.94
CA ALA A 201 -17.93 -15.25 -11.97
C ALA A 201 -19.46 -15.20 -11.93
N PHE A 202 -20.10 -16.37 -11.86
CA PHE A 202 -21.55 -16.46 -11.72
C PHE A 202 -22.07 -15.74 -10.48
N GLN A 203 -21.44 -15.91 -9.32
CA GLN A 203 -21.85 -15.24 -8.08
C GLN A 203 -21.79 -13.71 -8.18
N GLU A 204 -20.78 -13.15 -8.84
CA GLU A 204 -20.66 -11.69 -9.02
C GLU A 204 -21.75 -11.15 -9.94
N ILE A 205 -22.04 -11.81 -11.08
CA ILE A 205 -23.10 -11.35 -11.98
C ILE A 205 -24.50 -11.54 -11.39
N GLU A 206 -24.75 -12.64 -10.68
CA GLU A 206 -26.01 -12.87 -9.98
C GLU A 206 -26.26 -11.79 -8.92
N SER A 207 -25.20 -11.40 -8.18
CA SER A 207 -25.27 -10.33 -7.20
C SER A 207 -25.59 -8.97 -7.85
N LEU A 208 -25.06 -8.70 -9.06
CA LEU A 208 -25.40 -7.47 -9.79
C LEU A 208 -26.84 -7.48 -10.27
N VAL A 209 -27.39 -8.60 -10.73
CA VAL A 209 -28.80 -8.73 -11.10
C VAL A 209 -29.70 -8.47 -9.90
N GLN A 210 -29.35 -8.98 -8.71
CA GLN A 210 -30.12 -8.74 -7.49
C GLN A 210 -30.08 -7.27 -7.05
N GLU A 211 -28.94 -6.60 -7.19
CA GLU A 211 -28.77 -5.20 -6.79
C GLU A 211 -29.38 -4.22 -7.80
N TYR A 212 -29.33 -4.57 -9.09
CA TYR A 212 -29.84 -3.76 -10.20
C TYR A 212 -30.87 -4.53 -11.05
N PRO A 213 -32.02 -4.93 -10.50
CA PRO A 213 -32.96 -5.81 -11.16
C PRO A 213 -33.59 -5.23 -12.44
N MET A 214 -33.58 -3.90 -12.57
CA MET A 214 -34.09 -3.20 -13.76
C MET A 214 -33.04 -3.03 -14.85
N ASP A 215 -31.77 -3.41 -14.60
CA ASP A 215 -30.72 -3.27 -15.60
C ASP A 215 -30.59 -4.55 -16.42
N MET A 216 -31.16 -4.48 -17.62
CA MET A 216 -31.16 -5.59 -18.58
C MET A 216 -29.77 -6.07 -18.97
N ARG A 217 -28.72 -5.23 -18.85
CA ARG A 217 -27.33 -5.61 -19.19
C ARG A 217 -26.87 -6.81 -18.37
N TYR A 218 -27.16 -6.81 -17.06
CA TYR A 218 -26.73 -7.90 -16.16
C TYR A 218 -27.56 -9.15 -16.37
N GLN A 219 -28.84 -9.02 -16.68
CA GLN A 219 -29.73 -10.14 -16.99
C GLN A 219 -29.26 -10.86 -18.28
N VAL A 220 -28.87 -10.10 -19.31
CA VAL A 220 -28.32 -10.65 -20.54
C VAL A 220 -27.00 -11.38 -20.27
N ILE A 221 -26.07 -10.75 -19.53
CA ILE A 221 -24.79 -11.38 -19.17
C ILE A 221 -25.03 -12.67 -18.35
N LEU A 222 -25.96 -12.65 -17.39
CA LEU A 222 -26.32 -13.83 -16.60
C LEU A 222 -26.91 -14.94 -17.49
N GLY A 223 -27.76 -14.57 -18.44
CA GLY A 223 -28.30 -15.50 -19.44
C GLY A 223 -27.22 -16.16 -20.28
N ASP A 224 -26.23 -15.38 -20.75
CA ASP A 224 -25.07 -15.91 -21.49
C ASP A 224 -24.23 -16.88 -20.66
N VAL A 225 -23.99 -16.55 -19.38
CA VAL A 225 -23.28 -17.45 -18.46
C VAL A 225 -24.06 -18.76 -18.24
N TYR A 226 -25.38 -18.71 -18.11
CA TYR A 226 -26.21 -19.91 -18.05
C TYR A 226 -26.12 -20.73 -19.33
N LEU A 227 -26.17 -20.11 -20.52
CA LEU A 227 -26.04 -20.80 -21.80
C LEU A 227 -24.70 -21.52 -21.95
N GLN A 228 -23.60 -20.85 -21.59
CA GLN A 228 -22.26 -21.44 -21.61
C GLN A 228 -22.16 -22.68 -20.70
N ASN A 229 -22.90 -22.69 -19.60
CA ASN A 229 -22.98 -23.82 -18.68
C ASN A 229 -24.07 -24.85 -19.03
N GLY A 230 -24.67 -24.76 -20.21
CA GLY A 230 -25.70 -25.69 -20.68
C GLY A 230 -27.07 -25.56 -20.02
N LYS A 231 -27.29 -24.53 -19.22
CA LYS A 231 -28.52 -24.25 -18.45
C LYS A 231 -29.49 -23.39 -19.26
N LYS A 232 -30.08 -24.00 -20.30
CA LYS A 232 -30.91 -23.26 -21.27
C LYS A 232 -32.17 -22.66 -20.69
N GLN A 233 -32.82 -23.35 -19.74
CA GLN A 233 -34.06 -22.88 -19.13
C GLN A 233 -33.78 -21.66 -18.22
N GLU A 234 -32.74 -21.75 -17.39
CA GLU A 234 -32.31 -20.66 -16.51
C GLU A 234 -31.86 -19.43 -17.34
N ALA A 235 -31.21 -19.66 -18.48
CA ALA A 235 -30.85 -18.57 -19.40
C ALA A 235 -32.10 -17.88 -19.97
N TYR A 236 -33.11 -18.62 -20.39
CA TYR A 236 -34.37 -18.06 -20.86
C TYR A 236 -35.07 -17.27 -19.74
N ASP A 237 -35.11 -17.83 -18.53
CA ASP A 237 -35.76 -17.19 -17.39
C ASP A 237 -35.04 -15.92 -16.97
N ALA A 238 -33.68 -15.87 -17.03
CA ALA A 238 -32.87 -14.70 -16.72
C ALA A 238 -33.18 -13.51 -17.63
N VAL A 239 -33.46 -13.73 -18.92
CA VAL A 239 -33.76 -12.65 -19.90
C VAL A 239 -35.22 -12.43 -20.11
N SER A 240 -36.12 -13.29 -19.56
CA SER A 240 -37.56 -13.14 -19.72
C SER A 240 -38.10 -12.12 -18.71
N TYR A 241 -38.96 -11.22 -19.17
CA TYR A 241 -39.63 -10.17 -18.37
C TYR A 241 -40.52 -10.67 -17.22
N LYS A 242 -40.51 -11.96 -16.92
CA LYS A 242 -41.39 -12.53 -15.90
C LYS A 242 -41.15 -12.01 -14.48
N HIS A 243 -39.90 -11.65 -14.16
CA HIS A 243 -39.54 -11.15 -12.83
C HIS A 243 -39.77 -9.63 -12.63
N LEU A 244 -40.29 -8.94 -13.62
CA LEU A 244 -40.55 -7.50 -13.55
C LEU A 244 -42.02 -7.18 -13.26
N ARG A 245 -42.87 -8.19 -13.02
CA ARG A 245 -44.33 -8.03 -12.85
C ARG A 245 -44.86 -8.38 -11.46
N ASP A 246 -44.01 -8.90 -10.55
CA ASP A 246 -44.38 -9.13 -9.14
C ASP A 246 -43.67 -8.09 -8.26
#